data_53523d83b058eccd4086d9931951bc05
#
_entry.id   53523d83b058eccd4086d9931951bc05
#
_cell.length_a   1.000
_cell.length_b   1.000
_cell.length_c   1.000
_cell.angle_alpha   90.00
_cell.angle_beta   90.00
_cell.angle_gamma   90.00
#
_symmetry.space_group_name_H-M   'P 1'
#
loop_
_entity.id
_entity.type
_entity.pdbx_description
1 polymer ?
#
loop_
_entity_poly.entity_id
_entity_poly.type
_entity_poly.pdbx_seq_one_letter_code
_entity_poly.pdbx_strand_id
1 'polypeptide(L)'
;NINEIKSKNIYHSSFDITSNGDHQKFINYCKSNKIEIDILINNAGLLINKTFKEITIEDFKKIYDVNLFGVVKLIKNLFEFFSTDAHIVNISSIGGLIGSSKFKGLTAYSSSKAALNVLTEVLSEEYKDSNLTFNSLCLGSVQTKMLEKAFPGYKAEVSPLEMAEYIFDFSVNGKKLFSGKVIPISKSNP
;
A
#
# COMPACT_ATOMS: atom_id res chain seq x y z
N ASN A 1 12.34 -6.93 13.08
CA ASN A 1 13.44 -5.95 13.33
C ASN A 1 14.26 -5.82 12.05
N ILE A 2 14.18 -4.69 11.36
CA ILE A 2 14.91 -4.43 10.10
C ILE A 2 16.42 -4.54 10.29
N ASN A 3 16.92 -4.30 11.51
CA ASN A 3 18.34 -4.37 11.85
C ASN A 3 18.95 -5.79 11.78
N GLU A 4 18.14 -6.83 11.61
CA GLU A 4 18.61 -8.23 11.54
C GLU A 4 18.88 -8.70 10.11
N ILE A 5 18.48 -7.91 9.08
CA ILE A 5 18.67 -8.27 7.68
C ILE A 5 20.07 -7.79 7.25
N LYS A 6 21.05 -8.65 7.33
CA LYS A 6 22.43 -8.41 6.87
C LYS A 6 22.62 -8.91 5.43
N SER A 7 22.00 -8.24 4.46
CA SER A 7 22.32 -8.47 3.04
C SER A 7 23.04 -7.25 2.48
N LYS A 8 24.09 -7.48 1.65
CA LYS A 8 24.85 -6.40 1.01
C LYS A 8 24.00 -5.54 0.07
N ASN A 9 22.82 -6.01 -0.30
CA ASN A 9 21.95 -5.37 -1.30
C ASN A 9 20.63 -4.85 -0.68
N ILE A 10 20.52 -4.78 0.66
CA ILE A 10 19.33 -4.26 1.33
C ILE A 10 19.68 -2.96 2.04
N TYR A 11 19.01 -1.89 1.64
CA TYR A 11 19.10 -0.57 2.25
C TYR A 11 17.80 -0.30 3.02
N HIS A 12 17.91 0.22 4.23
CA HIS A 12 16.77 0.60 5.05
C HIS A 12 16.95 2.01 5.62
N SER A 13 15.84 2.73 5.71
CA SER A 13 15.78 4.07 6.28
C SER A 13 14.43 4.28 6.94
N SER A 14 14.38 5.13 7.97
CA SER A 14 13.11 5.64 8.46
C SER A 14 12.52 6.58 7.41
N PHE A 15 11.23 6.41 7.11
CA PHE A 15 10.52 7.19 6.11
C PHE A 15 9.06 7.40 6.55
N ASP A 16 8.67 8.65 6.77
CA ASP A 16 7.28 9.03 6.96
C ASP A 16 6.70 9.48 5.61
N ILE A 17 5.76 8.69 5.09
CA ILE A 17 5.12 8.92 3.79
C ILE A 17 4.38 10.26 3.71
N THR A 18 4.09 10.90 4.85
CA THR A 18 3.45 12.23 4.91
C THR A 18 4.46 13.38 4.95
N SER A 19 5.73 13.09 5.29
CA SER A 19 6.78 14.09 5.47
C SER A 19 7.40 14.54 4.15
N ASN A 20 7.27 15.83 3.83
CA ASN A 20 7.97 16.42 2.67
C ASN A 20 9.50 16.28 2.76
N GLY A 21 10.05 16.39 3.98
CA GLY A 21 11.48 16.28 4.20
C GLY A 21 12.01 14.87 3.90
N ASP A 22 11.26 13.82 4.25
CA ASP A 22 11.67 12.45 4.00
C ASP A 22 11.55 12.10 2.51
N HIS A 23 10.50 12.60 1.83
CA HIS A 23 10.41 12.51 0.37
C HIS A 23 11.62 13.16 -0.30
N GLN A 24 12.01 14.37 0.10
CA GLN A 24 13.15 15.05 -0.50
C GLN A 24 14.47 14.32 -0.25
N LYS A 25 14.68 13.77 0.94
CA LYS A 25 15.85 12.92 1.24
C LYS A 25 15.91 11.71 0.32
N PHE A 26 14.77 11.04 0.12
CA PHE A 26 14.70 9.85 -0.74
C PHE A 26 14.94 10.19 -2.22
N ILE A 27 14.36 11.26 -2.73
CA ILE A 27 14.62 11.78 -4.09
C ILE A 27 16.12 12.05 -4.28
N ASN A 28 16.74 12.75 -3.32
CA ASN A 28 18.16 13.06 -3.39
C ASN A 28 19.02 11.78 -3.37
N TYR A 29 18.62 10.77 -2.57
CA TYR A 29 19.26 9.47 -2.56
C TYR A 29 19.16 8.78 -3.93
N CYS A 30 17.97 8.74 -4.53
CA CYS A 30 17.75 8.15 -5.85
C CYS A 30 18.63 8.86 -6.93
N LYS A 31 18.65 10.19 -6.92
CA LYS A 31 19.48 10.98 -7.87
C LYS A 31 20.98 10.71 -7.71
N SER A 32 21.47 10.77 -6.47
CA SER A 32 22.90 10.60 -6.18
C SER A 32 23.42 9.19 -6.52
N ASN A 33 22.56 8.18 -6.39
CA ASN A 33 22.92 6.78 -6.64
C ASN A 33 22.44 6.27 -8.01
N LYS A 34 21.82 7.14 -8.83
CA LYS A 34 21.27 6.78 -10.15
C LYS A 34 20.35 5.56 -10.06
N ILE A 35 19.45 5.58 -9.05
CA ILE A 35 18.50 4.49 -8.83
C ILE A 35 17.46 4.48 -9.95
N GLU A 36 17.23 3.30 -10.52
CA GLU A 36 16.09 2.97 -11.35
C GLU A 36 15.17 2.02 -10.56
N ILE A 37 13.87 2.27 -10.56
CA ILE A 37 12.90 1.56 -9.74
C ILE A 37 12.06 0.65 -10.62
N ASP A 38 12.26 -0.65 -10.51
CA ASP A 38 11.49 -1.66 -11.23
C ASP A 38 10.17 -2.02 -10.53
N ILE A 39 10.18 -1.96 -9.19
CA ILE A 39 9.01 -2.31 -8.37
C ILE A 39 8.87 -1.31 -7.23
N LEU A 40 7.67 -0.72 -7.11
CA LEU A 40 7.28 0.07 -5.96
C LEU A 40 6.12 -0.61 -5.23
N ILE A 41 6.33 -0.99 -3.96
CA ILE A 41 5.27 -1.55 -3.11
C ILE A 41 4.84 -0.50 -2.09
N ASN A 42 3.66 0.08 -2.27
CA ASN A 42 3.06 1.04 -1.35
C ASN A 42 2.35 0.28 -0.21
N ASN A 43 3.11 -0.08 0.83
CA ASN A 43 2.62 -0.85 1.97
C ASN A 43 2.30 0.01 3.21
N ALA A 44 2.76 1.25 3.28
CA ALA A 44 2.45 2.14 4.40
C ALA A 44 0.94 2.29 4.59
N GLY A 45 0.49 2.21 5.84
CA GLY A 45 -0.93 2.32 6.14
C GLY A 45 -1.20 2.68 7.60
N LEU A 46 -2.30 3.37 7.82
CA LEU A 46 -2.80 3.75 9.13
C LEU A 46 -4.26 3.30 9.26
N LEU A 47 -4.56 2.65 10.38
CA LEU A 47 -5.91 2.27 10.77
C LEU A 47 -6.21 2.84 12.17
N ILE A 48 -7.32 3.55 12.30
CA ILE A 48 -7.90 3.99 13.56
C ILE A 48 -9.30 3.38 13.63
N ASN A 49 -9.51 2.49 14.60
CA ASN A 49 -10.82 1.87 14.84
C ASN A 49 -11.62 2.72 15.82
N LYS A 50 -12.56 3.50 15.30
CA LYS A 50 -13.51 4.32 16.03
C LYS A 50 -14.87 4.30 15.32
N THR A 51 -15.96 4.30 16.07
CA THR A 51 -17.30 4.43 15.48
C THR A 51 -17.45 5.78 14.75
N PHE A 52 -18.41 5.88 13.83
CA PHE A 52 -18.62 7.11 13.06
C PHE A 52 -18.94 8.33 13.95
N LYS A 53 -19.52 8.12 15.12
CA LYS A 53 -19.78 9.20 16.10
C LYS A 53 -18.51 9.66 16.83
N GLU A 54 -17.54 8.79 16.99
CA GLU A 54 -16.32 9.03 17.79
C GLU A 54 -15.13 9.46 16.96
N ILE A 55 -15.10 9.07 15.68
CA ILE A 55 -14.00 9.41 14.79
C ILE A 55 -14.06 10.90 14.45
N THR A 56 -12.94 11.59 14.64
CA THR A 56 -12.87 13.03 14.33
C THR A 56 -12.49 13.27 12.88
N ILE A 57 -12.71 14.49 12.39
CA ILE A 57 -12.25 14.91 11.06
C ILE A 57 -10.72 14.86 10.97
N GLU A 58 -10.03 15.15 12.05
CA GLU A 58 -8.57 15.04 12.15
C GLU A 58 -8.11 13.59 12.01
N ASP A 59 -8.79 12.62 12.63
CA ASP A 59 -8.54 11.19 12.44
C ASP A 59 -8.74 10.79 10.96
N PHE A 60 -9.82 11.27 10.32
CA PHE A 60 -10.07 11.05 8.90
C PHE A 60 -8.92 11.58 8.04
N LYS A 61 -8.56 12.85 8.21
CA LYS A 61 -7.45 13.47 7.48
C LYS A 61 -6.17 12.68 7.64
N LYS A 62 -5.82 12.31 8.88
CA LYS A 62 -4.62 11.54 9.19
C LYS A 62 -4.58 10.18 8.47
N ILE A 63 -5.72 9.47 8.41
CA ILE A 63 -5.82 8.21 7.70
C ILE A 63 -5.65 8.42 6.20
N TYR A 64 -6.32 9.42 5.63
CA TYR A 64 -6.21 9.75 4.21
C TYR A 64 -4.82 10.25 3.82
N ASP A 65 -4.18 11.05 4.68
CA ASP A 65 -2.83 11.54 4.47
C ASP A 65 -1.83 10.38 4.32
N VAL A 66 -1.96 9.33 5.15
CA VAL A 66 -1.10 8.16 5.05
C VAL A 66 -1.53 7.23 3.91
N ASN A 67 -2.82 6.85 3.87
CA ASN A 67 -3.27 5.74 3.02
C ASN A 67 -3.48 6.12 1.56
N LEU A 68 -3.65 7.42 1.27
CA LEU A 68 -3.95 7.92 -0.08
C LEU A 68 -2.96 9.03 -0.50
N PHE A 69 -2.97 10.18 0.17
CA PHE A 69 -2.19 11.34 -0.29
C PHE A 69 -0.68 11.10 -0.21
N GLY A 70 -0.21 10.37 0.80
CA GLY A 70 1.19 9.94 0.90
C GLY A 70 1.59 9.05 -0.27
N VAL A 71 0.73 8.10 -0.65
CA VAL A 71 0.96 7.24 -1.82
C VAL A 71 0.99 8.05 -3.11
N VAL A 72 0.01 8.95 -3.32
CA VAL A 72 -0.01 9.86 -4.47
C VAL A 72 1.28 10.68 -4.55
N LYS A 73 1.69 11.28 -3.43
CA LYS A 73 2.91 12.06 -3.34
C LYS A 73 4.15 11.22 -3.68
N LEU A 74 4.23 10.00 -3.14
CA LEU A 74 5.37 9.12 -3.37
C LEU A 74 5.46 8.73 -4.84
N ILE A 75 4.38 8.28 -5.47
CA ILE A 75 4.35 7.95 -6.89
C ILE A 75 4.77 9.16 -7.74
N LYS A 76 4.18 10.34 -7.50
CA LYS A 76 4.54 11.57 -8.24
C LYS A 76 6.02 11.93 -8.12
N ASN A 77 6.57 11.83 -6.92
CA ASN A 77 7.96 12.19 -6.65
C ASN A 77 8.97 11.19 -7.23
N LEU A 78 8.55 9.94 -7.42
CA LEU A 78 9.40 8.87 -7.95
C LEU A 78 9.19 8.63 -9.45
N PHE A 79 8.32 9.39 -10.10
CA PHE A 79 7.94 9.12 -11.48
C PHE A 79 9.12 9.13 -12.45
N GLU A 80 10.08 10.04 -12.28
CA GLU A 80 11.29 10.14 -13.09
C GLU A 80 12.30 9.01 -12.85
N PHE A 81 12.10 8.20 -11.79
CA PHE A 81 13.00 7.10 -11.42
C PHE A 81 12.47 5.73 -11.78
N PHE A 82 11.22 5.62 -12.26
CA PHE A 82 10.69 4.33 -12.69
C PHE A 82 11.40 3.83 -13.94
N SER A 83 11.75 2.54 -13.95
CA SER A 83 12.15 1.85 -15.16
C SER A 83 10.99 1.85 -16.18
N THR A 84 11.32 1.64 -17.43
CA THR A 84 10.33 1.71 -18.53
C THR A 84 9.18 0.73 -18.37
N ASP A 85 9.36 -0.36 -17.61
CA ASP A 85 8.36 -1.42 -17.37
C ASP A 85 8.08 -1.64 -15.88
N ALA A 86 8.19 -0.57 -15.07
CA ALA A 86 8.00 -0.64 -13.62
C ALA A 86 6.61 -1.13 -13.21
N HIS A 87 6.56 -1.86 -12.09
CA HIS A 87 5.34 -2.35 -11.48
C HIS A 87 5.06 -1.65 -10.14
N ILE A 88 3.99 -0.90 -10.07
CA ILE A 88 3.52 -0.21 -8.87
C ILE A 88 2.40 -1.04 -8.23
N VAL A 89 2.66 -1.55 -7.03
CA VAL A 89 1.73 -2.40 -6.27
C VAL A 89 1.24 -1.66 -5.03
N ASN A 90 -0.04 -1.34 -5.00
CA ASN A 90 -0.67 -0.69 -3.87
C ASN A 90 -1.27 -1.73 -2.92
N ILE A 91 -0.88 -1.70 -1.64
CA ILE A 91 -1.45 -2.59 -0.62
C ILE A 91 -2.71 -1.95 -0.05
N SER A 92 -3.84 -2.53 -0.43
CA SER A 92 -5.17 -2.12 -0.02
C SER A 92 -5.77 -3.12 0.97
N SER A 93 -7.09 -3.16 1.07
CA SER A 93 -7.84 -4.02 1.98
C SER A 93 -9.13 -4.48 1.33
N ILE A 94 -9.58 -5.69 1.67
CA ILE A 94 -10.94 -6.15 1.31
C ILE A 94 -12.01 -5.18 1.83
N GLY A 95 -11.78 -4.50 2.96
CA GLY A 95 -12.68 -3.46 3.46
C GLY A 95 -12.88 -2.28 2.51
N GLY A 96 -11.95 -2.06 1.55
CA GLY A 96 -12.06 -1.07 0.48
C GLY A 96 -12.79 -1.53 -0.78
N LEU A 97 -13.15 -2.81 -0.87
CA LEU A 97 -13.89 -3.35 -2.04
C LEU A 97 -15.38 -3.07 -1.91
N ILE A 98 -16.02 -2.69 -3.02
CA ILE A 98 -17.49 -2.61 -3.10
C ILE A 98 -18.06 -4.02 -2.99
N GLY A 99 -19.14 -4.18 -2.19
CA GLY A 99 -19.79 -5.48 -2.00
C GLY A 99 -19.14 -6.39 -0.97
N SER A 100 -17.93 -6.09 -0.48
CA SER A 100 -17.32 -6.86 0.59
C SER A 100 -17.97 -6.60 1.96
N SER A 101 -17.74 -7.50 2.90
CA SER A 101 -18.14 -7.32 4.31
C SER A 101 -17.51 -6.05 4.89
N LYS A 102 -18.33 -5.26 5.61
CA LYS A 102 -17.88 -4.03 6.26
C LYS A 102 -17.86 -4.19 7.77
N PHE A 103 -16.87 -3.58 8.42
CA PHE A 103 -16.69 -3.67 9.85
C PHE A 103 -16.94 -2.31 10.51
N LYS A 104 -17.71 -2.35 11.62
CA LYS A 104 -17.94 -1.17 12.45
C LYS A 104 -16.61 -0.58 12.92
N GLY A 105 -16.49 0.74 12.89
CA GLY A 105 -15.28 1.45 13.32
C GLY A 105 -14.23 1.69 12.22
N LEU A 106 -14.43 1.15 11.02
CA LEU A 106 -13.48 1.27 9.91
C LEU A 106 -13.89 2.28 8.81
N THR A 107 -14.80 3.22 9.09
CA THR A 107 -15.36 4.12 8.07
C THR A 107 -14.25 4.87 7.31
N ALA A 108 -13.34 5.54 8.01
CA ALA A 108 -12.27 6.30 7.37
C ALA A 108 -11.23 5.39 6.71
N TYR A 109 -10.89 4.26 7.36
CA TYR A 109 -9.94 3.30 6.81
C TYR A 109 -10.46 2.68 5.51
N SER A 110 -11.65 2.11 5.54
CA SER A 110 -12.25 1.44 4.38
C SER A 110 -12.46 2.40 3.20
N SER A 111 -12.93 3.61 3.47
CA SER A 111 -13.09 4.63 2.42
C SER A 111 -11.74 5.10 1.83
N SER A 112 -10.68 5.22 2.64
CA SER A 112 -9.34 5.55 2.12
C SER A 112 -8.76 4.43 1.24
N LYS A 113 -9.01 3.16 1.59
CA LYS A 113 -8.56 2.01 0.79
C LYS A 113 -9.39 1.85 -0.49
N ALA A 114 -10.68 2.19 -0.46
CA ALA A 114 -11.49 2.28 -1.68
C ALA A 114 -10.99 3.36 -2.64
N ALA A 115 -10.64 4.53 -2.10
CA ALA A 115 -10.03 5.61 -2.90
C ALA A 115 -8.69 5.18 -3.53
N LEU A 116 -7.85 4.43 -2.79
CA LEU A 116 -6.59 3.88 -3.32
C LEU A 116 -6.84 2.86 -4.44
N ASN A 117 -7.90 2.06 -4.36
CA ASN A 117 -8.27 1.12 -5.41
C ASN A 117 -8.63 1.87 -6.71
N VAL A 118 -9.52 2.86 -6.62
CA VAL A 118 -9.91 3.67 -7.78
C VAL A 118 -8.72 4.45 -8.35
N LEU A 119 -7.85 5.01 -7.50
CA LEU A 119 -6.61 5.65 -7.95
C LEU A 119 -5.76 4.68 -8.79
N THR A 120 -5.64 3.42 -8.38
CA THR A 120 -4.87 2.39 -9.10
C THR A 120 -5.45 2.16 -10.50
N GLU A 121 -6.77 2.02 -10.62
CA GLU A 121 -7.45 1.81 -11.89
C GLU A 121 -7.27 3.00 -12.83
N VAL A 122 -7.45 4.22 -12.31
CA VAL A 122 -7.30 5.47 -13.10
C VAL A 122 -5.86 5.65 -13.58
N LEU A 123 -4.86 5.44 -12.71
CA LEU A 123 -3.46 5.52 -13.12
C LEU A 123 -3.10 4.48 -14.19
N SER A 124 -3.64 3.27 -14.09
CA SER A 124 -3.43 2.26 -15.13
C SER A 124 -4.03 2.67 -16.48
N GLU A 125 -5.19 3.30 -16.50
CA GLU A 125 -5.80 3.81 -17.75
C GLU A 125 -5.04 5.03 -18.29
N GLU A 126 -4.62 5.95 -17.40
CA GLU A 126 -3.87 7.15 -17.79
C GLU A 126 -2.52 6.82 -18.42
N TYR A 127 -1.88 5.75 -17.95
CA TYR A 127 -0.56 5.31 -18.44
C TYR A 127 -0.61 4.04 -19.28
N LYS A 128 -1.75 3.68 -19.87
CA LYS A 128 -1.94 2.43 -20.65
C LYS A 128 -1.04 2.34 -21.90
N ASP A 129 -0.68 3.47 -22.47
CA ASP A 129 0.21 3.54 -23.64
C ASP A 129 1.70 3.51 -23.24
N SER A 130 2.00 3.46 -21.93
CA SER A 130 3.33 3.18 -21.38
C SER A 130 3.43 1.72 -20.95
N ASN A 131 4.63 1.27 -20.63
CA ASN A 131 4.81 -0.07 -20.06
C ASN A 131 4.69 -0.09 -18.52
N LEU A 132 4.28 1.02 -17.89
CA LEU A 132 4.06 1.08 -16.45
C LEU A 132 2.82 0.28 -16.07
N THR A 133 2.95 -0.52 -15.03
CA THR A 133 1.85 -1.36 -14.53
C THR A 133 1.44 -0.94 -13.14
N PHE A 134 0.14 -0.78 -12.91
CA PHE A 134 -0.42 -0.44 -11.60
C PHE A 134 -1.41 -1.52 -11.18
N ASN A 135 -1.25 -2.08 -9.98
CA ASN A 135 -2.20 -3.03 -9.41
C ASN A 135 -2.45 -2.75 -7.93
N SER A 136 -3.60 -3.14 -7.42
CA SER A 136 -3.96 -3.06 -6.01
C SER A 136 -4.24 -4.45 -5.46
N LEU A 137 -3.56 -4.83 -4.36
CA LEU A 137 -3.84 -6.05 -3.61
C LEU A 137 -4.70 -5.73 -2.40
N CYS A 138 -5.93 -6.19 -2.41
CA CYS A 138 -6.90 -5.99 -1.34
C CYS A 138 -6.81 -7.13 -0.33
N LEU A 139 -5.95 -6.95 0.68
CA LEU A 139 -5.67 -7.99 1.65
C LEU A 139 -6.85 -8.20 2.61
N GLY A 140 -7.11 -9.46 2.91
CA GLY A 140 -7.91 -9.88 4.07
C GLY A 140 -7.15 -9.66 5.39
N SER A 141 -7.59 -10.34 6.45
CA SER A 141 -6.93 -10.24 7.75
C SER A 141 -5.57 -10.94 7.75
N VAL A 142 -4.54 -10.20 8.18
CA VAL A 142 -3.17 -10.70 8.38
C VAL A 142 -2.76 -10.42 9.82
N GLN A 143 -2.15 -11.37 10.51
CA GLN A 143 -1.78 -11.27 11.93
C GLN A 143 -0.66 -10.24 12.16
N THR A 144 -1.01 -8.98 12.11
CA THR A 144 -0.09 -7.84 12.27
C THR A 144 -0.38 -7.07 13.57
N LYS A 145 0.60 -6.31 14.04
CA LYS A 145 0.40 -5.37 15.16
C LYS A 145 -0.73 -4.36 14.91
N MET A 146 -0.96 -3.97 13.66
CA MET A 146 -2.07 -3.09 13.28
C MET A 146 -3.42 -3.77 13.53
N LEU A 147 -3.55 -5.03 13.12
CA LEU A 147 -4.76 -5.83 13.35
C LEU A 147 -5.01 -6.06 14.84
N GLU A 148 -4.00 -6.47 15.59
CA GLU A 148 -4.08 -6.70 17.03
C GLU A 148 -4.55 -5.46 17.80
N LYS A 149 -4.01 -4.30 17.42
CA LYS A 149 -4.41 -3.02 18.00
C LYS A 149 -5.84 -2.62 17.65
N ALA A 150 -6.26 -2.88 16.40
CA ALA A 150 -7.58 -2.51 15.92
C ALA A 150 -8.68 -3.45 16.44
N PHE A 151 -8.35 -4.74 16.60
CA PHE A 151 -9.27 -5.79 17.02
C PHE A 151 -8.63 -6.68 18.09
N PRO A 152 -8.55 -6.22 19.35
CA PRO A 152 -7.95 -6.99 20.44
C PRO A 152 -8.60 -8.36 20.60
N GLY A 153 -7.80 -9.41 20.64
CA GLY A 153 -8.25 -10.79 20.78
C GLY A 153 -8.62 -11.51 19.48
N TYR A 154 -8.76 -10.81 18.36
CA TYR A 154 -8.94 -11.45 17.06
C TYR A 154 -7.62 -12.08 16.59
N LYS A 155 -7.71 -13.31 16.05
CA LYS A 155 -6.55 -14.02 15.47
C LYS A 155 -6.82 -14.27 13.98
N ALA A 156 -5.94 -13.74 13.15
CA ALA A 156 -5.94 -14.02 11.72
C ALA A 156 -5.22 -15.34 11.44
N GLU A 157 -5.67 -16.06 10.41
CA GLU A 157 -5.05 -17.32 9.98
C GLU A 157 -3.74 -17.08 9.20
N VAL A 158 -3.65 -15.96 8.49
CA VAL A 158 -2.51 -15.64 7.63
C VAL A 158 -1.45 -14.89 8.43
N SER A 159 -0.24 -15.38 8.44
CA SER A 159 0.91 -14.73 9.05
C SER A 159 1.45 -13.58 8.16
N PRO A 160 2.16 -12.60 8.75
CA PRO A 160 2.83 -11.55 7.97
C PRO A 160 3.83 -12.08 6.95
N LEU A 161 4.51 -13.18 7.26
CA LEU A 161 5.51 -13.78 6.36
C LEU A 161 4.84 -14.41 5.13
N GLU A 162 3.83 -15.24 5.32
CA GLU A 162 3.07 -15.84 4.21
C GLU A 162 2.51 -14.77 3.27
N MET A 163 1.95 -13.68 3.83
CA MET A 163 1.45 -12.59 3.01
C MET A 163 2.56 -11.83 2.30
N ALA A 164 3.72 -11.64 2.94
CA ALA A 164 4.86 -10.97 2.32
C ALA A 164 5.45 -11.77 1.16
N GLU A 165 5.52 -13.09 1.27
CA GLU A 165 5.94 -13.99 0.18
C GLU A 165 5.00 -13.87 -1.02
N TYR A 166 3.69 -13.88 -0.79
CA TYR A 166 2.70 -13.68 -1.85
C TYR A 166 2.85 -12.31 -2.53
N ILE A 167 2.97 -11.23 -1.72
CA ILE A 167 3.14 -9.86 -2.26
C ILE A 167 4.42 -9.79 -3.10
N PHE A 168 5.51 -10.40 -2.64
CA PHE A 168 6.76 -10.45 -3.38
C PHE A 168 6.59 -11.15 -4.73
N ASP A 169 6.04 -12.36 -4.75
CA ASP A 169 5.81 -13.12 -5.99
C ASP A 169 4.91 -12.36 -6.96
N PHE A 170 3.83 -11.77 -6.46
CA PHE A 170 2.95 -10.95 -7.29
C PHE A 170 3.67 -9.71 -7.83
N SER A 171 4.47 -9.04 -7.01
CA SER A 171 5.18 -7.82 -7.43
C SER A 171 6.17 -8.08 -8.55
N VAL A 172 6.81 -9.26 -8.55
CA VAL A 172 7.77 -9.67 -9.59
C VAL A 172 7.04 -10.18 -10.85
N ASN A 173 6.00 -11.00 -10.69
CA ASN A 173 5.40 -11.76 -11.79
C ASN A 173 4.03 -11.27 -12.24
N GLY A 174 3.30 -10.57 -11.39
CA GLY A 174 1.89 -10.21 -11.62
C GLY A 174 1.67 -9.30 -12.82
N LYS A 175 2.62 -8.40 -13.11
CA LYS A 175 2.53 -7.49 -14.27
C LYS A 175 2.40 -8.20 -15.62
N LYS A 176 2.77 -9.48 -15.71
CA LYS A 176 2.63 -10.28 -16.94
C LYS A 176 1.17 -10.54 -17.32
N LEU A 177 0.27 -10.58 -16.34
CA LEU A 177 -1.14 -10.94 -16.52
C LEU A 177 -2.10 -9.86 -16.04
N PHE A 178 -1.65 -8.95 -15.19
CA PHE A 178 -2.50 -7.97 -14.52
C PHE A 178 -1.98 -6.54 -14.72
N SER A 179 -2.87 -5.66 -15.19
CA SER A 179 -2.70 -4.21 -15.20
C SER A 179 -4.03 -3.56 -14.87
N GLY A 180 -4.02 -2.57 -14.00
CA GLY A 180 -5.22 -1.87 -13.52
C GLY A 180 -6.16 -2.74 -12.68
N LYS A 181 -5.64 -3.82 -12.06
CA LYS A 181 -6.49 -4.77 -11.33
C LYS A 181 -6.50 -4.49 -9.83
N VAL A 182 -7.72 -4.59 -9.28
CA VAL A 182 -8.00 -4.56 -7.85
C VAL A 182 -8.32 -5.99 -7.43
N ILE A 183 -7.35 -6.65 -6.76
CA ILE A 183 -7.34 -8.10 -6.56
C ILE A 183 -7.57 -8.43 -5.09
N PRO A 184 -8.69 -9.10 -4.72
CA PRO A 184 -8.90 -9.59 -3.36
C PRO A 184 -7.96 -10.76 -3.03
N ILE A 185 -7.25 -10.64 -1.90
CA ILE A 185 -6.36 -11.69 -1.37
C ILE A 185 -6.85 -12.07 0.02
N SER A 186 -7.75 -13.03 0.08
CA SER A 186 -8.35 -13.49 1.32
C SER A 186 -8.77 -14.95 1.23
N LYS A 187 -8.65 -15.69 2.34
CA LYS A 187 -9.18 -17.05 2.48
C LYS A 187 -10.70 -17.08 2.73
N SER A 188 -11.25 -15.98 3.23
CA SER A 188 -12.70 -15.81 3.41
C SER A 188 -13.31 -15.06 2.23
N ASN A 189 -14.57 -15.27 1.96
CA ASN A 189 -15.31 -14.44 1.01
C ASN A 189 -15.27 -12.99 1.49
N PRO A 190 -14.90 -12.04 0.61
CA PRO A 190 -14.87 -10.63 0.93
C PRO A 190 -16.26 -10.05 1.22
#